data_4ec173463a6bdbba6596bcaaa576c8c8
#
_entry.id   4ec173463a6bdbba6596bcaaa576c8c8
#
_cell.length_a   1.000
_cell.length_b   1.000
_cell.length_c   1.000
_cell.angle_alpha   90.00
_cell.angle_beta   90.00
_cell.angle_gamma   90.00
#
_symmetry.space_group_name_H-M   'P 1'
#
loop_
_entity.id
_entity.type
_entity.pdbx_description
1 polymer ?
#
loop_
_entity_poly.entity_id
_entity_poly.type
_entity_poly.pdbx_seq_one_letter_code
_entity_poly.pdbx_strand_id
1 'polypeptide(L)'
;LTKHFPNPGPLLLAFLSYFLLSALWSFGAHKWYFGTFPAKKTYVVYDRMRSIENLIAEYGLDKKFKIENCVNVDRCIVGKLKALEGAEVVFLCGIHSHERNIILKYCVEHDIKVYVLPRIGDVIMSGAEQANLFHLPLFEVGLYQPTPEFRIGKRIFDVVLSLAGIVVTAPVM
;
A
#
# COMPACT_ATOMS: atom_id res chain seq x y z
N LEU A 1 29.22 48.17 -13.08
CA LEU A 1 28.07 47.34 -12.62
C LEU A 1 28.58 46.23 -11.72
N THR A 2 28.81 46.55 -10.42
CA THR A 2 29.13 45.56 -9.39
C THR A 2 27.89 44.74 -9.09
N LYS A 3 27.83 43.48 -9.54
CA LYS A 3 26.82 42.51 -9.12
C LYS A 3 27.02 42.23 -7.64
N HIS A 4 26.22 42.88 -6.79
CA HIS A 4 26.10 42.49 -5.39
C HIS A 4 25.43 41.09 -5.36
N PHE A 5 26.21 40.06 -5.09
CA PHE A 5 25.65 38.77 -4.75
C PHE A 5 24.89 38.90 -3.44
N PRO A 6 23.64 38.49 -3.34
CA PRO A 6 22.88 38.54 -2.10
C PRO A 6 23.61 37.68 -1.06
N ASN A 7 23.71 38.24 0.14
CA ASN A 7 24.39 37.57 1.27
C ASN A 7 23.70 36.19 1.52
N PRO A 8 24.42 35.05 1.43
CA PRO A 8 23.82 33.74 1.57
C PRO A 8 23.43 33.40 3.03
N GLY A 9 23.83 34.23 4.00
CA GLY A 9 23.61 33.99 5.40
C GLY A 9 22.14 33.80 5.81
N PRO A 10 21.23 34.70 5.43
CA PRO A 10 19.79 34.55 5.75
C PRO A 10 19.17 33.27 5.14
N LEU A 11 19.61 32.90 3.94
CA LEU A 11 19.11 31.72 3.24
C LEU A 11 19.57 30.43 3.92
N LEU A 12 20.82 30.36 4.35
CA LEU A 12 21.36 29.25 5.13
C LEU A 12 20.67 29.13 6.50
N LEU A 13 20.40 30.24 7.14
CA LEU A 13 19.72 30.28 8.43
C LEU A 13 18.28 29.81 8.32
N ALA A 14 17.56 30.23 7.27
CA ALA A 14 16.21 29.74 6.96
C ALA A 14 16.20 28.23 6.64
N PHE A 15 17.18 27.74 5.88
CA PHE A 15 17.31 26.33 5.59
C PHE A 15 17.57 25.48 6.85
N LEU A 16 18.47 25.93 7.71
CA LEU A 16 18.78 25.27 8.98
C LEU A 16 17.57 25.26 9.92
N SER A 17 16.85 26.38 10.03
CA SER A 17 15.66 26.46 10.87
C SER A 17 14.54 25.54 10.35
N TYR A 18 14.35 25.47 9.04
CA TYR A 18 13.39 24.55 8.43
C TYR A 18 13.75 23.08 8.66
N PHE A 19 15.02 22.76 8.52
CA PHE A 19 15.52 21.39 8.77
C PHE A 19 15.32 20.97 10.24
N LEU A 20 15.65 21.85 11.19
CA LEU A 20 15.46 21.59 12.63
C LEU A 20 13.97 21.43 12.97
N LEU A 21 13.11 22.31 12.46
CA LEU A 21 11.65 22.20 12.67
C LEU A 21 11.09 20.91 12.10
N SER A 22 11.49 20.53 10.88
CA SER A 22 11.08 19.30 10.24
C SER A 22 11.54 18.06 11.03
N ALA A 23 12.76 18.04 11.50
CA ALA A 23 13.31 16.95 12.32
C ALA A 23 12.57 16.82 13.66
N LEU A 24 12.34 17.94 14.36
CA LEU A 24 11.57 18.00 15.62
C LEU A 24 10.13 17.51 15.42
N TRP A 25 9.47 17.96 14.34
CA TRP A 25 8.13 17.53 14.00
C TRP A 25 8.07 16.03 13.70
N SER A 26 8.99 15.55 12.88
CA SER A 26 9.07 14.11 12.53
C SER A 26 9.28 13.24 13.76
N PHE A 27 10.19 13.62 14.64
CA PHE A 27 10.47 12.90 15.89
C PHE A 27 9.27 12.92 16.84
N GLY A 28 8.64 14.08 17.02
CA GLY A 28 7.46 14.25 17.86
C GLY A 28 6.26 13.46 17.34
N ALA A 29 5.97 13.56 16.05
CA ALA A 29 4.89 12.84 15.39
C ALA A 29 5.11 11.32 15.46
N HIS A 30 6.34 10.86 15.25
CA HIS A 30 6.69 9.45 15.36
C HIS A 30 6.44 8.90 16.78
N LYS A 31 6.95 9.61 17.77
CA LYS A 31 6.78 9.21 19.18
C LYS A 31 5.31 9.22 19.62
N TRP A 32 4.58 10.25 19.22
CA TRP A 32 3.14 10.35 19.49
C TRP A 32 2.34 9.24 18.82
N TYR A 33 2.60 8.98 17.54
CA TYR A 33 1.90 7.95 16.77
C TYR A 33 2.07 6.55 17.37
N PHE A 34 3.31 6.13 17.63
CA PHE A 34 3.57 4.79 18.18
C PHE A 34 3.25 4.69 19.69
N GLY A 35 3.14 5.81 20.41
CA GLY A 35 2.64 5.82 21.78
C GLY A 35 1.11 5.68 21.85
N THR A 36 0.40 6.24 20.87
CA THR A 36 -1.07 6.22 20.83
C THR A 36 -1.62 4.93 20.19
N PHE A 37 -0.91 4.38 19.20
CA PHE A 37 -1.31 3.18 18.48
C PHE A 37 -0.33 2.03 18.78
N PRO A 38 -0.66 1.17 19.77
CA PRO A 38 0.17 0.01 20.08
C PRO A 38 0.22 -0.97 18.91
N ALA A 39 1.28 -1.79 18.88
CA ALA A 39 1.45 -2.80 17.85
C ALA A 39 0.29 -3.82 17.89
N LYS A 40 -0.28 -4.11 16.74
CA LYS A 40 -1.40 -5.04 16.60
C LYS A 40 -0.93 -6.47 16.72
N LYS A 41 -1.72 -7.29 17.42
CA LYS A 41 -1.50 -8.73 17.52
C LYS A 41 -1.64 -9.37 16.15
N THR A 42 -0.55 -9.88 15.63
CA THR A 42 -0.44 -10.35 14.26
C THR A 42 -0.14 -11.84 14.23
N TYR A 43 -0.92 -12.57 13.47
CA TYR A 43 -0.71 -13.99 13.22
C TYR A 43 -0.32 -14.19 11.74
N VAL A 44 0.58 -15.12 11.50
CA VAL A 44 1.04 -15.46 10.15
C VAL A 44 0.62 -16.89 9.83
N VAL A 45 -0.17 -17.04 8.77
CA VAL A 45 -0.53 -18.36 8.24
C VAL A 45 0.25 -18.58 6.96
N TYR A 46 0.98 -19.69 6.90
CA TYR A 46 1.84 -20.04 5.77
C TYR A 46 1.65 -21.49 5.34
N ASP A 47 1.88 -21.79 4.07
CA ASP A 47 1.96 -23.15 3.55
C ASP A 47 3.44 -23.64 3.52
N ARG A 48 4.24 -23.11 2.63
CA ARG A 48 5.62 -23.54 2.41
C ARG A 48 6.70 -22.51 2.72
N MET A 49 6.33 -21.22 2.78
CA MET A 49 7.29 -20.13 2.95
C MET A 49 6.98 -19.23 4.15
N ARG A 50 7.94 -19.13 5.08
CA ARG A 50 7.92 -18.18 6.21
C ARG A 50 8.48 -16.79 5.86
N SER A 51 8.39 -16.38 4.59
CA SER A 51 9.10 -15.19 4.08
C SER A 51 8.70 -13.87 4.74
N ILE A 52 7.49 -13.76 5.28
CA ILE A 52 6.97 -12.47 5.79
C ILE A 52 7.57 -12.09 7.14
N GLU A 53 7.93 -13.03 7.99
CA GLU A 53 8.55 -12.71 9.29
C GLU A 53 9.84 -11.91 9.09
N ASN A 54 10.67 -12.36 8.16
CA ASN A 54 11.93 -11.68 7.83
C ASN A 54 11.67 -10.31 7.20
N LEU A 55 10.66 -10.19 6.34
CA LEU A 55 10.31 -8.92 5.70
C LEU A 55 9.76 -7.91 6.72
N ILE A 56 8.92 -8.33 7.66
CA ILE A 56 8.41 -7.42 8.71
C ILE A 56 9.56 -6.86 9.55
N ALA A 57 10.55 -7.70 9.90
CA ALA A 57 11.72 -7.27 10.64
C ALA A 57 12.64 -6.37 9.79
N GLU A 58 12.89 -6.73 8.54
CA GLU A 58 13.74 -5.99 7.61
C GLU A 58 13.21 -4.57 7.32
N TYR A 59 11.89 -4.43 7.18
CA TYR A 59 11.25 -3.12 6.95
C TYR A 59 10.90 -2.36 8.23
N GLY A 60 11.30 -2.85 9.41
CA GLY A 60 11.03 -2.20 10.69
C GLY A 60 9.56 -2.05 11.03
N LEU A 61 8.72 -2.95 10.52
CA LEU A 61 7.27 -2.98 10.76
C LEU A 61 6.89 -3.67 12.07
N ASP A 62 7.85 -4.16 12.82
CA ASP A 62 7.73 -4.75 14.15
C ASP A 62 7.02 -3.83 15.16
N LYS A 63 7.22 -2.51 15.01
CA LYS A 63 6.51 -1.50 15.81
C LYS A 63 5.00 -1.42 15.53
N LYS A 64 4.57 -1.87 14.36
CA LYS A 64 3.17 -1.84 13.91
C LYS A 64 2.49 -3.20 14.02
N PHE A 65 3.23 -4.27 13.78
CA PHE A 65 2.75 -5.64 13.75
C PHE A 65 3.59 -6.49 14.70
N LYS A 66 3.00 -6.90 15.82
CA LYS A 66 3.65 -7.82 16.74
C LYS A 66 3.26 -9.25 16.36
N ILE A 67 4.19 -9.98 15.77
CA ILE A 67 3.96 -11.39 15.43
C ILE A 67 3.92 -12.20 16.73
N GLU A 68 2.76 -12.72 17.06
CA GLU A 68 2.59 -13.57 18.24
C GLU A 68 2.56 -15.05 17.89
N ASN A 69 2.07 -15.38 16.69
CA ASN A 69 1.93 -16.78 16.31
C ASN A 69 2.14 -16.98 14.81
N CYS A 70 2.78 -18.11 14.46
CA CYS A 70 2.99 -18.55 13.09
C CYS A 70 2.43 -19.96 12.95
N VAL A 71 1.39 -20.11 12.14
CA VAL A 71 0.65 -21.35 12.01
C VAL A 71 0.72 -21.87 10.57
N ASN A 72 0.98 -23.16 10.43
CA ASN A 72 0.84 -23.80 9.12
C ASN A 72 -0.63 -23.92 8.74
N VAL A 73 -0.96 -23.75 7.47
CA VAL A 73 -2.32 -23.78 6.94
C VAL A 73 -3.08 -25.05 7.28
N ASP A 74 -2.43 -26.23 7.19
CA ASP A 74 -3.07 -27.49 7.48
C ASP A 74 -3.50 -27.58 8.95
N ARG A 75 -2.64 -27.15 9.88
CA ARG A 75 -2.97 -27.08 11.29
C ARG A 75 -4.07 -26.09 11.62
N CYS A 76 -4.06 -24.97 10.90
CA CYS A 76 -5.08 -23.94 11.04
C CYS A 76 -6.47 -24.46 10.67
N ILE A 77 -6.59 -25.17 9.55
CA ILE A 77 -7.86 -25.71 9.05
C ILE A 77 -8.32 -26.90 9.90
N VAL A 78 -7.44 -27.85 10.22
CA VAL A 78 -7.75 -29.00 11.08
C VAL A 78 -8.21 -28.53 12.47
N GLY A 79 -7.61 -27.48 13.01
CA GLY A 79 -7.99 -26.84 14.27
C GLY A 79 -9.28 -26.01 14.20
N LYS A 80 -10.07 -26.11 13.10
CA LYS A 80 -11.32 -25.34 12.88
C LYS A 80 -11.11 -23.85 13.06
N LEU A 81 -9.96 -23.33 12.62
CA LEU A 81 -9.57 -21.91 12.66
C LEU A 81 -9.45 -21.30 14.08
N LYS A 82 -9.58 -22.10 15.14
CA LYS A 82 -9.39 -21.64 16.53
C LYS A 82 -8.01 -21.05 16.79
N ALA A 83 -7.01 -21.45 16.00
CA ALA A 83 -5.66 -20.90 16.08
C ALA A 83 -5.59 -19.40 15.73
N LEU A 84 -6.65 -18.83 15.15
CA LEU A 84 -6.76 -17.41 14.79
C LEU A 84 -7.57 -16.60 15.82
N GLU A 85 -8.09 -17.24 16.84
CA GLU A 85 -8.83 -16.54 17.91
C GLU A 85 -7.89 -15.55 18.64
N GLY A 86 -8.34 -14.32 18.77
CA GLY A 86 -7.56 -13.24 19.40
C GLY A 86 -6.57 -12.52 18.50
N ALA A 87 -6.48 -12.89 17.22
CA ALA A 87 -5.71 -12.12 16.24
C ALA A 87 -6.46 -10.85 15.85
N GLU A 88 -5.76 -9.73 15.79
CA GLU A 88 -6.29 -8.49 15.20
C GLU A 88 -5.94 -8.38 13.71
N VAL A 89 -4.83 -9.00 13.33
CA VAL A 89 -4.30 -8.99 11.97
C VAL A 89 -3.78 -10.38 11.60
N VAL A 90 -4.08 -10.81 10.40
CA VAL A 90 -3.59 -12.10 9.85
C VAL A 90 -2.90 -11.85 8.52
N PHE A 91 -1.68 -12.38 8.37
CA PHE A 91 -0.97 -12.44 7.10
C PHE A 91 -1.09 -13.82 6.47
N LEU A 92 -1.54 -13.88 5.22
CA LEU A 92 -1.67 -15.13 4.45
C LEU A 92 -0.58 -15.22 3.39
N CYS A 93 0.31 -16.19 3.52
CA CYS A 93 1.50 -16.34 2.71
C CYS A 93 1.53 -17.65 1.94
N GLY A 94 1.49 -17.57 0.62
CA GLY A 94 1.68 -18.72 -0.25
C GLY A 94 0.61 -19.81 -0.17
N ILE A 95 -0.56 -19.52 0.42
CA ILE A 95 -1.64 -20.48 0.66
C ILE A 95 -2.42 -20.74 -0.63
N HIS A 96 -2.87 -21.96 -0.87
CA HIS A 96 -3.73 -22.30 -2.00
C HIS A 96 -5.09 -21.60 -1.94
N SER A 97 -5.71 -21.38 -3.09
CA SER A 97 -6.93 -20.55 -3.19
C SER A 97 -8.11 -21.10 -2.39
N HIS A 98 -8.22 -22.42 -2.28
CA HIS A 98 -9.31 -23.05 -1.52
C HIS A 98 -9.18 -22.75 -0.02
N GLU A 99 -8.06 -23.07 0.58
CA GLU A 99 -7.77 -22.85 1.99
C GLU A 99 -7.76 -21.36 2.34
N ARG A 100 -7.21 -20.55 1.44
CA ARG A 100 -7.21 -19.09 1.56
C ARG A 100 -8.62 -18.53 1.67
N ASN A 101 -9.54 -18.98 0.84
CA ASN A 101 -10.92 -18.51 0.86
C ASN A 101 -11.65 -18.90 2.15
N ILE A 102 -11.38 -20.08 2.69
CA ILE A 102 -11.95 -20.52 3.99
C ILE A 102 -11.46 -19.60 5.12
N ILE A 103 -10.16 -19.32 5.16
CA ILE A 103 -9.56 -18.46 6.18
C ILE A 103 -10.05 -17.01 6.03
N LEU A 104 -10.12 -16.50 4.79
CA LEU A 104 -10.64 -15.16 4.50
C LEU A 104 -12.07 -14.99 5.00
N LYS A 105 -12.94 -15.96 4.70
CA LYS A 105 -14.32 -15.93 5.15
C LYS A 105 -14.41 -15.87 6.69
N TYR A 106 -13.66 -16.71 7.37
CA TYR A 106 -13.61 -16.72 8.83
C TYR A 106 -13.13 -15.38 9.39
N CYS A 107 -12.06 -14.82 8.83
CA CYS A 107 -11.51 -13.56 9.30
C CYS A 107 -12.49 -12.39 9.10
N VAL A 108 -13.18 -12.34 7.97
CA VAL A 108 -14.21 -11.32 7.69
C VAL A 108 -15.38 -11.45 8.66
N GLU A 109 -15.83 -12.68 8.97
CA GLU A 109 -16.91 -12.93 9.93
C GLU A 109 -16.55 -12.51 11.37
N HIS A 110 -15.25 -12.49 11.70
CA HIS A 110 -14.75 -12.13 13.05
C HIS A 110 -14.07 -10.76 13.11
N ASP A 111 -14.25 -9.91 12.09
CA ASP A 111 -13.67 -8.56 11.99
C ASP A 111 -12.13 -8.52 12.13
N ILE A 112 -11.45 -9.57 11.68
CA ILE A 112 -10.00 -9.69 11.66
C ILE A 112 -9.47 -9.10 10.35
N LYS A 113 -8.51 -8.17 10.42
CA LYS A 113 -7.86 -7.63 9.22
C LYS A 113 -6.94 -8.66 8.57
N VAL A 114 -7.11 -8.87 7.28
CA VAL A 114 -6.30 -9.84 6.55
C VAL A 114 -5.43 -9.14 5.50
N TYR A 115 -4.15 -9.47 5.50
CA TYR A 115 -3.22 -9.12 4.43
C TYR A 115 -2.85 -10.37 3.65
N VAL A 116 -3.11 -10.35 2.37
CA VAL A 116 -2.87 -11.49 1.48
C VAL A 116 -1.75 -11.14 0.52
N LEU A 117 -0.79 -12.05 0.37
CA LEU A 117 0.19 -11.96 -0.70
C LEU A 117 -0.51 -12.33 -2.02
N PRO A 118 -0.72 -11.37 -2.94
CA PRO A 118 -1.48 -11.64 -4.16
C PRO A 118 -0.69 -12.57 -5.10
N ARG A 119 -1.38 -13.46 -5.75
CA ARG A 119 -0.87 -14.22 -6.89
C ARG A 119 -1.12 -13.46 -8.19
N ILE A 120 -0.46 -13.86 -9.26
CA ILE A 120 -0.63 -13.25 -10.59
C ILE A 120 -2.11 -13.20 -10.99
N GLY A 121 -2.86 -14.27 -10.74
CA GLY A 121 -4.30 -14.31 -11.02
C GLY A 121 -5.10 -13.27 -10.20
N ASP A 122 -4.75 -13.07 -8.94
CA ASP A 122 -5.42 -12.08 -8.08
C ASP A 122 -5.15 -10.65 -8.57
N VAL A 123 -3.92 -10.38 -9.03
CA VAL A 123 -3.55 -9.08 -9.60
C VAL A 123 -4.30 -8.82 -10.91
N ILE A 124 -4.40 -9.81 -11.77
CA ILE A 124 -5.16 -9.71 -13.02
C ILE A 124 -6.64 -9.48 -12.72
N MET A 125 -7.21 -10.22 -11.78
CA MET A 125 -8.62 -10.09 -11.38
C MET A 125 -8.93 -8.76 -10.70
N SER A 126 -7.97 -8.16 -10.01
CA SER A 126 -8.17 -6.84 -9.36
C SER A 126 -8.35 -5.70 -10.36
N GLY A 127 -7.86 -5.85 -11.58
CA GLY A 127 -8.04 -4.90 -12.69
C GLY A 127 -9.21 -5.27 -13.63
N ALA A 128 -9.98 -6.31 -13.32
CA ALA A 128 -11.09 -6.76 -14.15
C ALA A 128 -12.32 -5.86 -13.98
N GLU A 129 -13.01 -5.59 -15.07
CA GLU A 129 -14.28 -4.87 -15.05
C GLU A 129 -15.43 -5.83 -14.71
N GLN A 130 -16.39 -5.35 -13.91
CA GLN A 130 -17.59 -6.12 -13.62
C GLN A 130 -18.55 -6.02 -14.80
N ALA A 131 -18.83 -7.13 -15.44
CA ALA A 131 -19.81 -7.26 -16.52
C ALA A 131 -20.99 -8.09 -16.04
N ASN A 132 -22.21 -7.56 -16.21
CA ASN A 132 -23.44 -8.29 -15.91
C ASN A 132 -24.01 -8.88 -17.21
N LEU A 133 -23.79 -10.17 -17.40
CA LEU A 133 -24.34 -10.90 -18.53
C LEU A 133 -25.38 -11.91 -18.03
N PHE A 134 -26.59 -11.84 -18.57
CA PHE A 134 -27.70 -12.78 -18.26
C PHE A 134 -27.98 -12.91 -16.73
N HIS A 135 -27.95 -11.81 -15.98
CA HIS A 135 -28.13 -11.78 -14.52
C HIS A 135 -27.01 -12.45 -13.71
N LEU A 136 -25.91 -12.81 -14.35
CA LEU A 136 -24.72 -13.33 -13.68
C LEU A 136 -23.66 -12.23 -13.56
N PRO A 137 -23.14 -11.96 -12.37
CA PRO A 137 -22.00 -11.08 -12.19
C PRO A 137 -20.73 -11.81 -12.69
N LEU A 138 -20.15 -11.32 -13.77
CA LEU A 138 -18.92 -11.84 -14.36
C LEU A 138 -17.82 -10.80 -14.25
N PHE A 139 -16.58 -11.25 -14.24
CA PHE A 139 -15.42 -10.40 -14.36
C PHE A 139 -14.85 -10.48 -15.77
N GLU A 140 -14.83 -9.37 -16.47
CA GLU A 140 -14.18 -9.28 -17.78
C GLU A 140 -12.70 -8.99 -17.57
N VAL A 141 -11.87 -9.99 -17.88
CA VAL A 141 -10.40 -9.88 -17.79
C VAL A 141 -9.85 -9.65 -19.17
N GLY A 142 -9.33 -8.46 -19.40
CA GLY A 142 -8.75 -8.08 -20.69
C GLY A 142 -7.51 -7.19 -20.53
N LEU A 143 -6.77 -7.06 -21.63
CA LEU A 143 -5.74 -6.02 -21.70
C LEU A 143 -6.45 -4.66 -21.72
N TYR A 144 -6.09 -3.77 -20.79
CA TYR A 144 -6.59 -2.40 -20.78
C TYR A 144 -6.33 -1.74 -22.13
N GLN A 145 -7.37 -1.57 -22.90
CA GLN A 145 -7.33 -0.79 -24.13
C GLN A 145 -8.03 0.54 -23.86
N PRO A 146 -7.28 1.65 -23.79
CA PRO A 146 -7.89 2.94 -23.56
C PRO A 146 -8.88 3.24 -24.68
N THR A 147 -10.10 3.60 -24.31
CA THR A 147 -11.16 3.96 -25.25
C THR A 147 -10.67 5.07 -26.21
N PRO A 148 -11.13 5.10 -27.46
CA PRO A 148 -10.73 6.15 -28.41
C PRO A 148 -11.03 7.56 -27.86
N GLU A 149 -12.08 7.72 -27.09
CA GLU A 149 -12.44 8.96 -26.41
C GLU A 149 -11.38 9.41 -25.41
N PHE A 150 -10.87 8.49 -24.60
CA PHE A 150 -9.79 8.78 -23.68
C PHE A 150 -8.50 9.19 -24.40
N ARG A 151 -8.18 8.56 -25.53
CA ARG A 151 -7.01 8.91 -26.34
C ARG A 151 -7.14 10.32 -26.92
N ILE A 152 -8.31 10.71 -27.39
CA ILE A 152 -8.59 12.04 -27.91
C ILE A 152 -8.53 13.07 -26.78
N GLY A 153 -9.18 12.80 -25.67
CA GLY A 153 -9.17 13.68 -24.49
C GLY A 153 -7.74 13.92 -23.97
N LYS A 154 -6.94 12.85 -23.87
CA LYS A 154 -5.53 12.97 -23.49
C LYS A 154 -4.74 13.84 -24.46
N ARG A 155 -4.90 13.65 -25.78
CA ARG A 155 -4.20 14.46 -26.79
C ARG A 155 -4.56 15.93 -26.70
N ILE A 156 -5.84 16.25 -26.53
CA ILE A 156 -6.29 17.65 -26.33
C ILE A 156 -5.63 18.25 -25.09
N PHE A 157 -5.62 17.50 -24.00
CA PHE A 157 -5.00 17.96 -22.75
C PHE A 157 -3.50 18.19 -22.89
N ASP A 158 -2.79 17.27 -23.53
CA ASP A 158 -1.35 17.38 -23.78
C ASP A 158 -1.03 18.62 -24.66
N VAL A 159 -1.83 18.91 -25.69
CA VAL A 159 -1.66 20.07 -26.56
C VAL A 159 -1.91 21.39 -25.79
N VAL A 160 -2.98 21.44 -24.99
CA VAL A 160 -3.32 22.63 -24.19
C VAL A 160 -2.21 22.92 -23.17
N LEU A 161 -1.72 21.87 -22.48
CA LEU A 161 -0.66 21.99 -21.49
C LEU A 161 0.68 22.43 -22.11
N SER A 162 1.03 21.85 -23.26
CA SER A 162 2.25 22.23 -23.97
C SER A 162 2.20 23.68 -24.48
N LEU A 163 1.05 24.12 -24.98
CA LEU A 163 0.85 25.49 -25.45
C LEU A 163 0.91 26.50 -24.29
N ALA A 164 0.28 26.18 -23.18
CA ALA A 164 0.37 26.97 -21.95
C ALA A 164 1.83 27.03 -21.44
N GLY A 165 2.54 25.92 -21.47
CA GLY A 165 3.96 25.85 -21.13
C GLY A 165 4.82 26.77 -21.99
N ILE A 166 4.61 26.78 -23.31
CA ILE A 166 5.32 27.67 -24.24
C ILE A 166 5.02 29.14 -23.93
N VAL A 167 3.76 29.50 -23.70
CA VAL A 167 3.39 30.89 -23.40
C VAL A 167 4.04 31.36 -22.09
N VAL A 168 4.13 30.52 -21.08
CA VAL A 168 4.76 30.86 -19.78
C VAL A 168 6.28 30.93 -19.88
N THR A 169 6.90 30.10 -20.70
CA THR A 169 8.38 30.06 -20.83
C THR A 169 8.91 31.03 -21.85
N ALA A 170 8.11 31.45 -22.83
CA ALA A 170 8.51 32.39 -23.87
C ALA A 170 9.15 33.74 -23.37
N PRO A 171 8.63 34.36 -22.27
CA PRO A 171 9.23 35.60 -21.76
C PRO A 171 10.55 35.37 -21.01
N VAL A 172 10.95 34.13 -20.74
CA VAL A 172 12.19 33.76 -20.01
C VAL A 172 13.31 33.36 -21.00
N MET A 173 12.97 33.01 -22.21
CA MET A 173 13.93 32.73 -23.30
C MET A 173 14.26 34.02 -24.10
#